data_1aed0cd35d04487330e9cddbe8ffd89f
#
_entry.id   1aed0cd35d04487330e9cddbe8ffd89f
#
_cell.length_a   1.000
_cell.length_b   1.000
_cell.length_c   1.000
_cell.angle_alpha   90.00
_cell.angle_beta   90.00
_cell.angle_gamma   90.00
#
_symmetry.space_group_name_H-M   'P 1'
#
loop_
_entity.id
_entity.type
_entity.pdbx_description
1 polymer ?
#
loop_
_entity_poly.entity_id
_entity_poly.type
_entity_poly.pdbx_seq_one_letter_code
_entity_poly.pdbx_strand_id
1 'polypeptide(L)'
;MLLGRGHAVTAETTIKNTVMKKVLKMDPDILFEAWSFFPIVSSMAGTHGNGLHVSNALTAIYLATGQDAACAAENSIAHVGLERKTDALKFKLTLPSLTVGTVGGGTRLKMQSNNLDMLGCKTGDNSSRKLAEIVAAAALSLEISLICAIGSHT
;
A
#
# COMPACT_ATOMS: atom_id res chain seq x y z
N MET A 1 -20.99 12.12 8.77
CA MET A 1 -20.07 11.25 8.01
C MET A 1 -18.73 11.98 7.94
N LEU A 2 -17.70 11.48 8.61
CA LEU A 2 -16.37 12.04 8.51
C LEU A 2 -15.77 11.57 7.18
N LEU A 3 -15.68 12.47 6.21
CA LEU A 3 -14.97 12.22 4.97
C LEU A 3 -13.48 12.38 5.23
N GLY A 4 -12.69 11.39 4.84
CA GLY A 4 -11.24 11.50 4.88
C GLY A 4 -10.73 12.61 3.96
N ARG A 5 -9.49 13.05 4.18
CA ARG A 5 -8.79 13.99 3.30
C ARG A 5 -8.10 13.20 2.18
N GLY A 6 -8.24 13.64 0.93
CA GLY A 6 -7.64 12.97 -0.22
C GLY A 6 -8.49 11.84 -0.81
N HIS A 7 -7.84 10.82 -1.33
CA HIS A 7 -8.48 9.68 -1.98
C HIS A 7 -8.62 8.50 -1.01
N ALA A 8 -9.80 7.90 -0.95
CA ALA A 8 -9.96 6.57 -0.38
C ALA A 8 -9.70 5.54 -1.49
N VAL A 9 -8.66 4.74 -1.35
CA VAL A 9 -8.24 3.80 -2.40
C VAL A 9 -8.00 2.41 -1.81
N THR A 10 -8.37 1.39 -2.57
CA THR A 10 -8.15 -0.02 -2.22
C THR A 10 -7.42 -0.72 -3.36
N ALA A 11 -6.35 -1.43 -3.03
CA ALA A 11 -5.66 -2.35 -3.92
C ALA A 11 -5.89 -3.79 -3.46
N GLU A 12 -6.08 -4.71 -4.40
CA GLU A 12 -6.33 -6.11 -4.11
C GLU A 12 -5.54 -7.01 -5.08
N THR A 13 -5.09 -8.15 -4.58
CA THR A 13 -4.52 -9.21 -5.41
C THR A 13 -4.81 -10.57 -4.82
N THR A 14 -4.85 -11.60 -5.68
CA THR A 14 -5.04 -12.99 -5.25
C THR A 14 -3.83 -13.80 -5.67
N ILE A 15 -3.17 -14.45 -4.72
CA ILE A 15 -1.96 -15.23 -4.93
C ILE A 15 -2.26 -16.69 -4.66
N LYS A 16 -1.98 -17.56 -5.64
CA LYS A 16 -2.18 -19.01 -5.50
C LYS A 16 -1.28 -19.58 -4.40
N ASN A 17 -1.78 -20.55 -3.65
CA ASN A 17 -1.03 -21.23 -2.59
C ASN A 17 0.29 -21.82 -3.10
N THR A 18 0.33 -22.31 -4.34
CA THR A 18 1.55 -22.80 -4.98
C THR A 18 2.61 -21.71 -5.16
N VAL A 19 2.19 -20.49 -5.50
CA VAL A 19 3.10 -19.32 -5.62
C VAL A 19 3.58 -18.88 -4.26
N MET A 20 2.68 -18.83 -3.28
CA MET A 20 3.03 -18.52 -1.88
C MET A 20 4.17 -19.43 -1.39
N LYS A 21 4.00 -20.75 -1.53
CA LYS A 21 5.00 -21.75 -1.06
C LYS A 21 6.29 -21.72 -1.88
N LYS A 22 6.20 -21.66 -3.22
CA LYS A 22 7.38 -21.78 -4.09
C LYS A 22 8.21 -20.49 -4.22
N VAL A 23 7.53 -19.35 -4.34
CA VAL A 23 8.16 -18.05 -4.62
C VAL A 23 8.36 -17.25 -3.34
N LEU A 24 7.28 -17.07 -2.57
CA LEU A 24 7.31 -16.25 -1.36
C LEU A 24 7.82 -17.02 -0.13
N LYS A 25 8.04 -18.34 -0.25
CA LYS A 25 8.53 -19.24 0.83
C LYS A 25 7.69 -19.19 2.10
N MET A 26 6.39 -18.90 1.94
CA MET A 26 5.44 -18.75 3.04
C MET A 26 4.31 -19.77 2.93
N ASP A 27 4.01 -20.44 4.04
CA ASP A 27 2.82 -21.28 4.12
C ASP A 27 1.56 -20.41 4.26
N PRO A 28 0.58 -20.53 3.35
CA PRO A 28 -0.61 -19.67 3.35
C PRO A 28 -1.50 -19.89 4.57
N ASP A 29 -1.53 -21.08 5.14
CA ASP A 29 -2.37 -21.38 6.31
C ASP A 29 -1.78 -20.74 7.57
N ILE A 30 -0.50 -20.89 7.77
CA ILE A 30 0.24 -20.24 8.88
C ILE A 30 0.08 -18.72 8.79
N LEU A 31 0.27 -18.17 7.59
CA LEU A 31 0.12 -16.73 7.41
C LEU A 31 -1.30 -16.25 7.74
N PHE A 32 -2.32 -16.95 7.24
CA PHE A 32 -3.70 -16.57 7.47
C PHE A 32 -4.07 -16.61 8.96
N GLU A 33 -3.66 -17.64 9.68
CA GLU A 33 -3.88 -17.76 11.12
C GLU A 33 -3.18 -16.64 11.90
N ALA A 34 -1.90 -16.42 11.66
CA ALA A 34 -1.14 -15.34 12.31
C ALA A 34 -1.77 -13.97 12.03
N TRP A 35 -2.18 -13.72 10.77
CA TRP A 35 -2.76 -12.45 10.37
C TRP A 35 -4.13 -12.17 11.00
N SER A 36 -4.89 -13.20 11.36
CA SER A 36 -6.21 -13.02 12.00
C SER A 36 -6.14 -12.28 13.33
N PHE A 37 -5.02 -12.36 14.05
CA PHE A 37 -4.77 -11.67 15.31
C PHE A 37 -4.07 -10.31 15.13
N PHE A 38 -3.43 -10.09 14.00
CA PHE A 38 -2.55 -8.95 13.78
C PHE A 38 -3.23 -7.58 13.95
N PRO A 39 -4.47 -7.34 13.50
CA PRO A 39 -5.17 -6.07 13.74
C PRO A 39 -5.36 -5.76 15.23
N ILE A 40 -5.60 -6.80 16.05
CA ILE A 40 -5.76 -6.64 17.51
C ILE A 40 -4.41 -6.27 18.12
N VAL A 41 -3.34 -6.98 17.76
CA VAL A 41 -1.98 -6.71 18.24
C VAL A 41 -1.53 -5.30 17.86
N SER A 42 -1.78 -4.87 16.62
CA SER A 42 -1.48 -3.52 16.17
C SER A 42 -2.19 -2.45 16.99
N SER A 43 -3.48 -2.66 17.26
CA SER A 43 -4.27 -1.75 18.10
C SER A 43 -3.72 -1.69 19.54
N MET A 44 -3.35 -2.83 20.13
CA MET A 44 -2.73 -2.88 21.45
C MET A 44 -1.36 -2.18 21.50
N ALA A 45 -0.63 -2.17 20.39
CA ALA A 45 0.62 -1.42 20.24
C ALA A 45 0.42 0.09 20.01
N GLY A 46 -0.84 0.57 19.97
CA GLY A 46 -1.18 1.98 19.81
C GLY A 46 -1.07 2.48 18.37
N THR A 47 -1.04 1.57 17.36
CA THR A 47 -0.99 1.99 15.97
C THR A 47 -2.39 2.23 15.40
N HIS A 48 -2.50 3.21 14.50
CA HIS A 48 -3.68 3.41 13.67
C HIS A 48 -3.53 2.60 12.39
N GLY A 49 -4.34 1.55 12.22
CA GLY A 49 -4.20 0.60 11.12
C GLY A 49 -3.21 -0.53 11.42
N ASN A 50 -2.96 -1.37 10.42
CA ASN A 50 -2.12 -2.57 10.55
C ASN A 50 -1.15 -2.77 9.38
N GLY A 51 -0.83 -1.70 8.64
CA GLY A 51 0.22 -1.71 7.62
C GLY A 51 1.60 -1.69 8.25
N LEU A 52 2.52 -2.51 7.74
CA LEU A 52 3.90 -2.64 8.24
C LEU A 52 4.91 -1.85 7.40
N HIS A 53 4.65 -1.73 6.09
CA HIS A 53 5.62 -1.21 5.11
C HIS A 53 5.08 -0.03 4.29
N VAL A 54 3.83 0.36 4.51
CA VAL A 54 3.14 1.42 3.74
C VAL A 54 3.89 2.74 3.77
N SER A 55 4.37 3.17 4.94
CA SER A 55 5.11 4.42 5.08
C SER A 55 6.37 4.48 4.22
N ASN A 56 7.08 3.35 4.04
CA ASN A 56 8.25 3.27 3.17
C ASN A 56 7.86 3.46 1.70
N ALA A 57 6.78 2.80 1.26
CA ALA A 57 6.26 2.96 -0.10
C ALA A 57 5.87 4.42 -0.38
N LEU A 58 5.10 5.00 0.52
CA LEU A 58 4.62 6.37 0.37
C LEU A 58 5.78 7.36 0.36
N THR A 59 6.72 7.25 1.29
CA THR A 59 7.87 8.16 1.36
C THR A 59 8.68 8.13 0.07
N ALA A 60 8.99 6.94 -0.45
CA ALA A 60 9.75 6.79 -1.69
C ALA A 60 9.03 7.43 -2.88
N ILE A 61 7.73 7.12 -3.06
CA ILE A 61 6.94 7.65 -4.18
C ILE A 61 6.71 9.15 -4.02
N TYR A 62 6.48 9.64 -2.81
CA TYR A 62 6.26 11.06 -2.55
C TYR A 62 7.48 11.90 -2.91
N LEU A 63 8.67 11.47 -2.51
CA LEU A 63 9.91 12.14 -2.89
C LEU A 63 10.14 12.07 -4.41
N ALA A 64 9.88 10.90 -5.01
CA ALA A 64 10.08 10.70 -6.44
C ALA A 64 9.10 11.51 -7.32
N THR A 65 7.88 11.79 -6.83
CA THR A 65 6.82 12.46 -7.61
C THR A 65 6.52 13.88 -7.15
N GLY A 66 7.28 14.40 -6.17
CA GLY A 66 7.15 15.78 -5.68
C GLY A 66 5.90 16.01 -4.83
N GLN A 67 5.44 14.98 -4.14
CA GLN A 67 4.38 15.09 -3.14
C GLN A 67 4.92 15.71 -1.84
N ASP A 68 4.01 16.14 -0.97
CA ASP A 68 4.38 16.63 0.36
C ASP A 68 4.81 15.45 1.26
N ALA A 69 6.11 15.36 1.55
CA ALA A 69 6.66 14.31 2.39
C ALA A 69 6.12 14.31 3.82
N ALA A 70 5.67 15.46 4.35
CA ALA A 70 5.06 15.55 5.66
C ALA A 70 3.73 14.78 5.74
N CYS A 71 3.02 14.66 4.62
CA CYS A 71 1.78 13.90 4.53
C CYS A 71 2.01 12.38 4.54
N ALA A 72 3.24 11.88 4.35
CA ALA A 72 3.50 10.44 4.30
C ALA A 72 3.11 9.74 5.61
N ALA A 73 3.31 10.36 6.77
CA ALA A 73 2.97 9.78 8.06
C ALA A 73 1.45 9.58 8.22
N GLU A 74 0.65 10.62 7.95
CA GLU A 74 -0.81 10.53 8.08
C GLU A 74 -1.44 9.64 7.01
N ASN A 75 -0.88 9.65 5.80
CA ASN A 75 -1.39 8.90 4.66
C ASN A 75 -0.99 7.42 4.70
N SER A 76 -0.03 7.04 5.54
CA SER A 76 0.39 5.65 5.72
C SER A 76 -0.54 4.82 6.61
N ILE A 77 -1.56 5.43 7.20
CA ILE A 77 -2.60 4.69 7.90
C ILE A 77 -3.31 3.78 6.90
N ALA A 78 -3.14 2.48 7.09
CA ALA A 78 -3.63 1.48 6.17
C ALA A 78 -4.31 0.31 6.89
N HIS A 79 -5.28 -0.28 6.21
CA HIS A 79 -5.93 -1.50 6.65
C HIS A 79 -5.59 -2.62 5.67
N VAL A 80 -4.81 -3.58 6.15
CA VAL A 80 -4.43 -4.77 5.39
C VAL A 80 -5.29 -5.94 5.86
N GLY A 81 -5.98 -6.56 4.92
CA GLY A 81 -6.83 -7.72 5.16
C GLY A 81 -6.42 -8.91 4.29
N LEU A 82 -6.62 -10.11 4.82
CA LEU A 82 -6.46 -11.36 4.09
C LEU A 82 -7.79 -12.09 4.04
N GLU A 83 -8.07 -12.69 2.89
CA GLU A 83 -9.25 -13.53 2.69
C GLU A 83 -8.82 -14.88 2.10
N ARG A 84 -9.25 -15.98 2.74
CA ARG A 84 -8.97 -17.33 2.27
C ARG A 84 -9.87 -17.66 1.07
N LYS A 85 -9.27 -18.17 0.01
CA LYS A 85 -9.94 -18.75 -1.16
C LYS A 85 -9.59 -20.24 -1.22
N THR A 86 -10.23 -21.00 -2.11
CA THR A 86 -10.08 -22.46 -2.22
C THR A 86 -8.62 -22.90 -2.39
N ASP A 87 -7.85 -22.20 -3.23
CA ASP A 87 -6.42 -22.53 -3.52
C ASP A 87 -5.57 -21.26 -3.60
N ALA A 88 -5.93 -20.24 -2.83
CA ALA A 88 -5.26 -18.94 -2.88
C ALA A 88 -5.53 -18.12 -1.61
N LEU A 89 -4.69 -17.12 -1.35
CA LEU A 89 -5.01 -16.02 -0.46
C LEU A 89 -5.24 -14.74 -1.27
N LYS A 90 -6.30 -14.02 -0.92
CA LYS A 90 -6.56 -12.67 -1.42
C LYS A 90 -6.03 -11.67 -0.40
N PHE A 91 -5.18 -10.78 -0.85
CA PHE A 91 -4.64 -9.66 -0.10
C PHE A 91 -5.38 -8.39 -0.51
N LYS A 92 -5.70 -7.58 0.48
CA LYS A 92 -6.38 -6.29 0.30
C LYS A 92 -5.70 -5.25 1.15
N LEU A 93 -5.38 -4.10 0.57
CA LEU A 93 -4.88 -2.93 1.30
C LEU A 93 -5.80 -1.76 1.00
N THR A 94 -6.27 -1.09 2.05
CA THR A 94 -7.09 0.12 1.96
C THR A 94 -6.35 1.29 2.61
N LEU A 95 -6.15 2.36 1.84
CA LEU A 95 -5.67 3.66 2.30
C LEU A 95 -6.89 4.60 2.36
N PRO A 96 -7.39 4.94 3.55
CA PRO A 96 -8.64 5.68 3.68
C PRO A 96 -8.53 7.17 3.35
N SER A 97 -7.31 7.72 3.37
CA SER A 97 -7.06 9.17 3.30
C SER A 97 -5.73 9.48 2.61
N LEU A 98 -5.58 9.07 1.36
CA LEU A 98 -4.36 9.27 0.60
C LEU A 98 -4.35 10.63 -0.11
N THR A 99 -3.47 11.53 0.31
CA THR A 99 -3.32 12.87 -0.26
C THR A 99 -2.22 12.87 -1.30
N VAL A 100 -2.58 12.88 -2.57
CA VAL A 100 -1.64 12.99 -3.71
C VAL A 100 -2.16 13.97 -4.74
N GLY A 101 -1.23 14.65 -5.40
CA GLY A 101 -1.52 15.61 -6.45
C GLY A 101 -0.55 15.46 -7.62
N THR A 102 -0.99 15.87 -8.80
CA THR A 102 -0.19 15.83 -10.04
C THR A 102 0.05 17.21 -10.62
N VAL A 103 -0.48 18.25 -9.96
CA VAL A 103 -0.38 19.65 -10.39
C VAL A 103 0.07 20.51 -9.20
N GLY A 104 1.01 21.41 -9.45
CA GLY A 104 1.49 22.36 -8.45
C GLY A 104 2.65 21.83 -7.60
N GLY A 105 3.15 22.67 -6.70
CA GLY A 105 4.19 22.33 -5.73
C GLY A 105 5.42 21.66 -6.36
N GLY A 106 5.94 20.66 -5.68
CA GLY A 106 7.11 19.87 -6.09
C GLY A 106 6.94 19.08 -7.38
N THR A 107 5.71 18.86 -7.85
CA THR A 107 5.43 18.11 -9.09
C THR A 107 5.98 18.81 -10.34
N ARG A 108 6.31 20.11 -10.25
CA ARG A 108 6.88 20.92 -11.35
C ARG A 108 8.39 20.77 -11.48
N LEU A 109 9.08 20.24 -10.48
CA LEU A 109 10.51 19.98 -10.55
C LEU A 109 10.78 18.97 -11.67
N LYS A 110 11.90 19.17 -12.41
CA LYS A 110 12.19 18.42 -13.63
C LYS A 110 12.15 16.90 -13.45
N MET A 111 12.80 16.40 -12.41
CA MET A 111 12.84 14.96 -12.12
C MET A 111 11.44 14.42 -11.76
N GLN A 112 10.75 15.09 -10.85
CA GLN A 112 9.42 14.70 -10.38
C GLN A 112 8.38 14.73 -11.50
N SER A 113 8.44 15.78 -12.34
CA SER A 113 7.59 15.87 -13.52
C SER A 113 7.84 14.73 -14.52
N ASN A 114 9.11 14.34 -14.73
CA ASN A 114 9.45 13.21 -15.60
C ASN A 114 8.96 11.88 -14.99
N ASN A 115 9.09 11.71 -13.68
CA ASN A 115 8.59 10.52 -13.01
C ASN A 115 7.06 10.39 -13.09
N LEU A 116 6.34 11.51 -12.93
CA LEU A 116 4.88 11.53 -13.15
C LEU A 116 4.51 11.18 -14.60
N ASP A 117 5.31 11.64 -15.55
CA ASP A 117 5.13 11.32 -16.98
C ASP A 117 5.33 9.83 -17.25
N MET A 118 6.40 9.23 -16.71
CA MET A 118 6.65 7.78 -16.81
C MET A 118 5.50 6.94 -16.22
N LEU A 119 4.88 7.41 -15.13
CA LEU A 119 3.71 6.77 -14.54
C LEU A 119 2.41 7.05 -15.33
N GLY A 120 2.47 7.92 -16.34
CA GLY A 120 1.30 8.38 -17.09
C GLY A 120 0.33 9.17 -16.21
N CYS A 121 0.86 9.91 -15.21
CA CYS A 121 0.11 10.71 -14.26
C CYS A 121 0.33 12.22 -14.40
N LYS A 122 1.02 12.67 -15.45
CA LYS A 122 1.34 14.09 -15.64
C LYS A 122 0.18 14.90 -16.20
N THR A 123 -0.66 14.29 -17.02
CA THR A 123 -1.78 14.94 -17.73
C THR A 123 -3.03 14.07 -17.64
N GLY A 124 -4.19 14.71 -17.78
CA GLY A 124 -5.50 14.06 -17.78
C GLY A 124 -6.34 14.35 -16.55
N ASP A 125 -7.66 14.32 -16.71
CA ASP A 125 -8.64 14.70 -15.68
C ASP A 125 -8.62 13.83 -14.43
N ASN A 126 -8.11 12.60 -14.52
CA ASN A 126 -8.03 11.65 -13.42
C ASN A 126 -6.60 11.33 -12.99
N SER A 127 -5.63 12.17 -13.31
CA SER A 127 -4.20 11.90 -13.07
C SER A 127 -3.86 11.68 -11.59
N SER A 128 -4.43 12.44 -10.67
CA SER A 128 -4.25 12.25 -9.23
C SER A 128 -4.87 10.96 -8.72
N ARG A 129 -6.04 10.57 -9.24
CA ARG A 129 -6.69 9.30 -8.92
C ARG A 129 -5.84 8.12 -9.39
N LYS A 130 -5.33 8.19 -10.62
CA LYS A 130 -4.41 7.18 -11.15
C LYS A 130 -3.15 7.05 -10.30
N LEU A 131 -2.57 8.18 -9.87
CA LEU A 131 -1.42 8.18 -8.97
C LEU A 131 -1.77 7.51 -7.63
N ALA A 132 -2.94 7.79 -7.07
CA ALA A 132 -3.41 7.15 -5.84
C ALA A 132 -3.52 5.62 -5.98
N GLU A 133 -4.05 5.14 -7.11
CA GLU A 133 -4.15 3.70 -7.41
C GLU A 133 -2.76 3.05 -7.54
N ILE A 134 -1.81 3.71 -8.19
CA ILE A 134 -0.42 3.25 -8.31
C ILE A 134 0.25 3.17 -6.93
N VAL A 135 0.07 4.19 -6.09
CA VAL A 135 0.60 4.21 -4.71
C VAL A 135 0.04 3.05 -3.90
N ALA A 136 -1.26 2.82 -3.97
CA ALA A 136 -1.89 1.72 -3.24
C ALA A 136 -1.40 0.34 -3.71
N ALA A 137 -1.23 0.15 -5.03
CA ALA A 137 -0.71 -1.09 -5.59
C ALA A 137 0.75 -1.34 -5.18
N ALA A 138 1.59 -0.30 -5.21
CA ALA A 138 2.97 -0.38 -4.76
C ALA A 138 3.06 -0.69 -3.25
N ALA A 139 2.25 -0.02 -2.44
CA ALA A 139 2.18 -0.29 -1.00
C ALA A 139 1.74 -1.73 -0.72
N LEU A 140 0.70 -2.23 -1.39
CA LEU A 140 0.25 -3.62 -1.26
C LEU A 140 1.37 -4.62 -1.62
N SER A 141 2.12 -4.35 -2.68
CA SER A 141 3.22 -5.22 -3.10
C SER A 141 4.33 -5.31 -2.05
N LEU A 142 4.68 -4.17 -1.43
CA LEU A 142 5.67 -4.11 -0.36
C LEU A 142 5.17 -4.76 0.93
N GLU A 143 3.89 -4.59 1.28
CA GLU A 143 3.28 -5.29 2.42
C GLU A 143 3.37 -6.81 2.25
N ILE A 144 2.96 -7.34 1.10
CA ILE A 144 3.02 -8.78 0.81
C ILE A 144 4.47 -9.28 0.92
N SER A 145 5.42 -8.55 0.34
CA SER A 145 6.84 -8.90 0.39
C SER A 145 7.35 -8.98 1.82
N LEU A 146 7.07 -7.97 2.65
CA LEU A 146 7.53 -7.93 4.04
C LEU A 146 6.88 -9.00 4.90
N ILE A 147 5.55 -9.14 4.82
CA ILE A 147 4.79 -10.13 5.59
C ILE A 147 5.32 -11.54 5.30
N CYS A 148 5.54 -11.88 4.03
CA CYS A 148 6.09 -13.17 3.66
C CYS A 148 7.56 -13.34 4.07
N ALA A 149 8.36 -12.29 4.01
CA ALA A 149 9.75 -12.34 4.46
C ALA A 149 9.86 -12.60 5.98
N ILE A 150 9.03 -11.94 6.78
CA ILE A 150 8.98 -12.18 8.23
C ILE A 150 8.56 -13.62 8.51
N GLY A 151 7.48 -14.10 7.88
CA GLY A 151 6.95 -15.44 8.13
C GLY A 151 7.81 -16.58 7.57
N SER A 152 8.70 -16.31 6.60
CA SER A 152 9.60 -17.34 6.05
C SER A 152 10.83 -17.61 6.93
N HIS A 153 11.09 -16.79 7.93
CA HIS A 153 12.21 -16.93 8.87
C HIS A 153 11.79 -17.54 10.22
N THR A 154 10.50 -17.84 10.39
CA THR A 154 9.93 -18.55 11.53
C THR A 154 9.63 -20.00 11.19
#